data_970b29437d3452fe2e247bffa810e30f
#
_entry.id   970b29437d3452fe2e247bffa810e30f
#
_cell.length_a   1.000
_cell.length_b   1.000
_cell.length_c   1.000
_cell.angle_alpha   90.00
_cell.angle_beta   90.00
_cell.angle_gamma   90.00
#
_symmetry.space_group_name_H-M   'P 1'
#
loop_
_entity.id
_entity.type
_entity.pdbx_description
1 polymer ?
#
loop_
_entity_poly.entity_id
_entity_poly.type
_entity_poly.pdbx_seq_one_letter_code
_entity_poly.pdbx_strand_id
1 'polypeptide(L)'
;MGSEDRVEKSAHADTSVEWPPVVVGIDGSALAQRAAYWAAIEADARQAPLRLVHVAARDEADLEGLESVLAARQAVLDRWGRTSQDCAPRIEPLVLSGHPGARLTELSATAQLLVVGDSQPSPLAGMLLGSVVHTLVGAARCPVALIRPLHSGASAVGPVLAAVESIGGADEVIAAAFDAAATRRCSLLVADIRRRAGAVGDLDAVIARCQQRYPTVSAQRVAVAGDRHAGLERFAVTAQLLVIGRDGHWVRRTPVSPALHVALHHTHCSVLVVPADRATTPGHTPRRQAEPQPALG
;
A
#
# COMPACT_ATOMS: atom_id res chain seq x y z
N MET A 1 -22.13 -62.05 8.71
CA MET A 1 -20.69 -61.84 8.40
C MET A 1 -20.60 -60.55 7.63
N GLY A 2 -20.43 -59.46 8.36
CA GLY A 2 -20.40 -58.10 7.84
C GLY A 2 -19.00 -57.69 7.49
N SER A 3 -18.82 -57.10 6.33
CA SER A 3 -17.63 -56.33 5.99
C SER A 3 -17.98 -54.84 6.07
N GLU A 4 -17.46 -54.20 7.09
CA GLU A 4 -17.54 -52.74 7.24
C GLU A 4 -16.50 -52.10 6.34
N ASP A 5 -16.95 -51.50 5.25
CA ASP A 5 -16.15 -50.63 4.39
C ASP A 5 -15.86 -49.34 5.16
N ARG A 6 -14.63 -49.23 5.64
CA ARG A 6 -14.06 -48.04 6.26
C ARG A 6 -13.63 -47.08 5.17
N VAL A 7 -14.49 -46.15 4.81
CA VAL A 7 -14.12 -45.03 3.93
C VAL A 7 -13.14 -44.13 4.71
N GLU A 8 -11.84 -44.29 4.47
CA GLU A 8 -10.81 -43.36 4.90
C GLU A 8 -11.00 -42.02 4.19
N LYS A 9 -11.49 -41.08 4.94
CA LYS A 9 -11.56 -39.67 4.57
C LYS A 9 -10.15 -39.13 4.58
N SER A 10 -9.42 -39.20 3.46
CA SER A 10 -8.15 -38.57 3.25
C SER A 10 -8.35 -37.05 3.27
N ALA A 11 -8.18 -36.45 4.43
CA ALA A 11 -8.04 -35.01 4.56
C ALA A 11 -6.65 -34.64 3.99
N HIS A 12 -6.63 -34.26 2.72
CA HIS A 12 -5.50 -33.56 2.17
C HIS A 12 -5.47 -32.19 2.89
N ALA A 13 -4.64 -32.10 3.91
CA ALA A 13 -4.20 -30.82 4.45
C ALA A 13 -3.37 -30.15 3.34
N ASP A 14 -4.02 -29.27 2.59
CA ASP A 14 -3.36 -28.36 1.67
C ASP A 14 -2.48 -27.43 2.52
N THR A 15 -1.22 -27.79 2.70
CA THR A 15 -0.19 -26.96 3.32
C THR A 15 0.31 -25.92 2.30
N SER A 16 -0.60 -25.26 1.61
CA SER A 16 -0.27 -24.04 0.88
C SER A 16 0.13 -22.99 1.93
N VAL A 17 1.36 -22.52 1.86
CA VAL A 17 1.82 -21.35 2.64
C VAL A 17 0.92 -20.20 2.24
N GLU A 18 -0.08 -19.93 3.06
CA GLU A 18 -1.04 -18.87 2.80
C GLU A 18 -0.34 -17.53 3.07
N TRP A 19 0.08 -16.87 2.01
CA TRP A 19 0.73 -15.55 2.11
C TRP A 19 -0.26 -14.54 2.70
N PRO A 20 0.19 -13.67 3.64
CA PRO A 20 -0.66 -12.62 4.16
C PRO A 20 -1.30 -11.80 3.02
N PRO A 21 -2.60 -11.48 3.07
CA PRO A 21 -3.30 -10.82 1.98
C PRO A 21 -2.93 -9.34 1.82
N VAL A 22 -3.17 -8.82 0.61
CA VAL A 22 -3.40 -7.39 0.40
C VAL A 22 -4.89 -7.14 0.67
N VAL A 23 -5.20 -6.26 1.60
CA VAL A 23 -6.57 -5.93 2.01
C VAL A 23 -6.97 -4.58 1.43
N VAL A 24 -8.18 -4.46 0.87
CA VAL A 24 -8.71 -3.17 0.41
C VAL A 24 -10.10 -2.92 0.94
N GLY A 25 -10.31 -1.72 1.53
CA GLY A 25 -11.62 -1.26 1.99
C GLY A 25 -12.50 -0.81 0.83
N ILE A 26 -13.74 -1.33 0.78
CA ILE A 26 -14.74 -1.06 -0.26
C ILE A 26 -15.95 -0.40 0.39
N ASP A 27 -16.27 0.83 -0.02
CA ASP A 27 -17.42 1.62 0.41
C ASP A 27 -18.45 1.87 -0.69
N GLY A 28 -18.31 1.17 -1.83
CA GLY A 28 -19.16 1.34 -3.02
C GLY A 28 -18.77 2.52 -3.90
N SER A 29 -17.87 3.40 -3.50
CA SER A 29 -17.45 4.57 -4.29
C SER A 29 -16.59 4.19 -5.50
N ALA A 30 -16.59 5.04 -6.52
CA ALA A 30 -15.69 4.90 -7.67
C ALA A 30 -14.20 4.95 -7.27
N LEU A 31 -13.90 5.63 -6.17
CA LEU A 31 -12.54 5.71 -5.66
C LEU A 31 -12.12 4.39 -4.99
N ALA A 32 -13.02 3.72 -4.27
CA ALA A 32 -12.79 2.39 -3.74
C ALA A 32 -12.56 1.35 -4.86
N GLN A 33 -13.27 1.45 -5.99
CA GLN A 33 -13.01 0.61 -7.16
C GLN A 33 -11.61 0.84 -7.75
N ARG A 34 -11.16 2.10 -7.81
CA ARG A 34 -9.77 2.42 -8.22
C ARG A 34 -8.75 1.86 -7.25
N ALA A 35 -9.02 1.98 -5.94
CA ALA A 35 -8.19 1.42 -4.89
C ALA A 35 -8.12 -0.12 -5.00
N ALA A 36 -9.23 -0.78 -5.33
CA ALA A 36 -9.27 -2.22 -5.56
C ALA A 36 -8.38 -2.66 -6.74
N TYR A 37 -8.43 -1.93 -7.85
CA TYR A 37 -7.54 -2.24 -8.99
C TYR A 37 -6.06 -1.98 -8.67
N TRP A 38 -5.76 -0.88 -7.98
CA TRP A 38 -4.41 -0.58 -7.50
C TRP A 38 -3.91 -1.69 -6.55
N ALA A 39 -4.77 -2.15 -5.63
CA ALA A 39 -4.47 -3.24 -4.71
C ALA A 39 -4.26 -4.59 -5.43
N ALA A 40 -4.97 -4.82 -6.55
CA ALA A 40 -4.77 -6.02 -7.36
C ALA A 40 -3.37 -6.08 -7.99
N ILE A 41 -2.84 -4.95 -8.48
CA ILE A 41 -1.46 -4.85 -8.99
C ILE A 41 -0.45 -5.17 -7.87
N GLU A 42 -0.70 -4.67 -6.67
CA GLU A 42 0.16 -4.95 -5.51
C GLU A 42 0.08 -6.40 -5.06
N ALA A 43 -1.11 -7.00 -5.09
CA ALA A 43 -1.32 -8.40 -4.75
C ALA A 43 -0.61 -9.34 -5.73
N ASP A 44 -0.71 -9.06 -7.03
CA ASP A 44 -0.01 -9.82 -8.06
C ASP A 44 1.51 -9.73 -7.90
N ALA A 45 2.04 -8.52 -7.74
CA ALA A 45 3.48 -8.31 -7.53
C ALA A 45 4.01 -9.05 -6.29
N ARG A 46 3.18 -9.21 -5.27
CA ARG A 46 3.51 -9.91 -4.02
C ARG A 46 3.15 -11.39 -4.03
N GLN A 47 2.53 -11.88 -5.10
CA GLN A 47 1.97 -13.24 -5.18
C GLN A 47 1.06 -13.54 -3.97
N ALA A 48 0.26 -12.56 -3.56
CA ALA A 48 -0.61 -12.59 -2.40
C ALA A 48 -2.09 -12.58 -2.82
N PRO A 49 -3.00 -13.15 -2.01
CA PRO A 49 -4.42 -12.98 -2.24
C PRO A 49 -4.85 -11.51 -2.04
N LEU A 50 -5.81 -11.07 -2.84
CA LEU A 50 -6.48 -9.78 -2.72
C LEU A 50 -7.79 -9.95 -1.95
N ARG A 51 -7.92 -9.32 -0.78
CA ARG A 51 -9.15 -9.36 0.00
C ARG A 51 -9.90 -8.04 -0.12
N LEU A 52 -11.09 -8.08 -0.74
CA LEU A 52 -11.99 -6.95 -0.86
C LEU A 52 -12.92 -6.93 0.36
N VAL A 53 -12.87 -5.89 1.18
CA VAL A 53 -13.56 -5.84 2.46
C VAL A 53 -14.57 -4.69 2.48
N HIS A 54 -15.85 -5.02 2.65
CA HIS A 54 -16.87 -4.05 3.06
C HIS A 54 -17.14 -4.20 4.55
N VAL A 55 -17.36 -3.08 5.25
CA VAL A 55 -17.73 -3.09 6.67
C VAL A 55 -19.06 -2.37 6.85
N ALA A 56 -20.10 -3.15 7.12
CA ALA A 56 -21.45 -2.67 7.39
C ALA A 56 -21.57 -2.12 8.81
N ALA A 57 -22.32 -1.04 8.98
CA ALA A 57 -22.54 -0.43 10.30
C ALA A 57 -23.44 -1.27 11.23
N ARG A 58 -24.17 -2.25 10.70
CA ARG A 58 -25.13 -3.10 11.43
C ARG A 58 -24.88 -4.58 11.20
N ASP A 59 -25.34 -5.43 12.12
CA ASP A 59 -25.19 -6.89 12.06
C ASP A 59 -26.20 -7.59 11.13
N GLU A 60 -27.07 -6.87 10.46
CA GLU A 60 -28.00 -7.43 9.47
C GLU A 60 -27.26 -7.78 8.17
N ALA A 61 -27.77 -8.79 7.47
CA ALA A 61 -27.22 -9.19 6.18
C ALA A 61 -27.17 -7.98 5.23
N ASP A 62 -25.95 -7.47 5.02
CA ASP A 62 -25.73 -6.27 4.20
C ASP A 62 -25.61 -6.68 2.73
N LEU A 63 -26.78 -6.77 2.08
CA LEU A 63 -26.85 -7.09 0.65
C LEU A 63 -26.19 -5.99 -0.20
N GLU A 64 -26.33 -4.71 0.19
CA GLU A 64 -25.72 -3.58 -0.50
C GLU A 64 -24.17 -3.63 -0.42
N GLY A 65 -23.67 -3.98 0.76
CA GLY A 65 -22.23 -4.19 0.97
C GLY A 65 -21.69 -5.36 0.16
N LEU A 66 -22.44 -6.46 0.09
CA LEU A 66 -22.09 -7.62 -0.74
C LEU A 66 -22.08 -7.25 -2.24
N GLU A 67 -23.10 -6.54 -2.72
CA GLU A 67 -23.16 -6.03 -4.09
C GLU A 67 -21.97 -5.12 -4.41
N SER A 68 -21.61 -4.23 -3.50
CA SER A 68 -20.47 -3.32 -3.64
C SER A 68 -19.15 -4.07 -3.79
N VAL A 69 -18.92 -5.11 -2.98
CA VAL A 69 -17.70 -5.95 -3.06
C VAL A 69 -17.68 -6.76 -4.35
N LEU A 70 -18.81 -7.34 -4.75
CA LEU A 70 -18.90 -8.11 -6.00
C LEU A 70 -18.74 -7.21 -7.23
N ALA A 71 -19.30 -6.01 -7.22
CA ALA A 71 -19.08 -5.02 -8.27
C ALA A 71 -17.60 -4.60 -8.37
N ALA A 72 -16.95 -4.35 -7.23
CA ALA A 72 -15.52 -4.06 -7.20
C ALA A 72 -14.67 -5.22 -7.74
N ARG A 73 -15.01 -6.48 -7.36
CA ARG A 73 -14.36 -7.68 -7.92
C ARG A 73 -14.49 -7.75 -9.43
N GLN A 74 -15.70 -7.56 -9.94
CA GLN A 74 -15.95 -7.59 -11.39
C GLN A 74 -15.18 -6.49 -12.12
N ALA A 75 -15.18 -5.27 -11.59
CA ALA A 75 -14.42 -4.14 -12.16
C ALA A 75 -12.91 -4.41 -12.21
N VAL A 76 -12.34 -5.06 -11.19
CA VAL A 76 -10.95 -5.50 -11.20
C VAL A 76 -10.69 -6.52 -12.30
N LEU A 77 -11.52 -7.57 -12.40
CA LEU A 77 -11.35 -8.63 -13.39
C LEU A 77 -11.48 -8.10 -14.83
N ASP A 78 -12.47 -7.26 -15.10
CA ASP A 78 -12.68 -6.65 -16.41
C ASP A 78 -11.51 -5.78 -16.84
N ARG A 79 -10.96 -4.99 -15.91
CA ARG A 79 -9.81 -4.15 -16.19
C ARG A 79 -8.53 -4.97 -16.33
N TRP A 80 -8.35 -6.00 -15.50
CA TRP A 80 -7.20 -6.90 -15.57
C TRP A 80 -7.13 -7.61 -16.93
N GLY A 81 -8.23 -8.21 -17.39
CA GLY A 81 -8.30 -8.86 -18.70
C GLY A 81 -8.02 -7.96 -19.90
N ARG A 82 -8.16 -6.62 -19.73
CA ARG A 82 -7.80 -5.64 -20.79
C ARG A 82 -6.34 -5.21 -20.74
N THR A 83 -5.66 -5.34 -19.60
CA THR A 83 -4.33 -4.74 -19.36
C THR A 83 -3.24 -5.77 -19.11
N SER A 84 -3.59 -7.00 -18.79
CA SER A 84 -2.66 -8.09 -18.50
C SER A 84 -3.06 -9.35 -19.25
N GLN A 85 -2.06 -10.14 -19.65
CA GLN A 85 -2.25 -11.49 -20.21
C GLN A 85 -2.13 -12.56 -19.11
N ASP A 86 -1.68 -12.18 -17.92
CA ASP A 86 -1.54 -13.08 -16.78
C ASP A 86 -2.90 -13.25 -16.04
N CYS A 87 -3.05 -14.35 -15.31
CA CYS A 87 -4.21 -14.55 -14.45
C CYS A 87 -4.27 -13.46 -13.38
N ALA A 88 -5.48 -12.97 -13.09
CA ALA A 88 -5.69 -12.06 -11.97
C ALA A 88 -5.30 -12.72 -10.64
N PRO A 89 -4.87 -11.98 -9.64
CA PRO A 89 -4.64 -12.51 -8.30
C PRO A 89 -5.92 -13.13 -7.74
N ARG A 90 -5.78 -14.09 -6.82
CA ARG A 90 -6.94 -14.67 -6.10
C ARG A 90 -7.67 -13.56 -5.36
N ILE A 91 -8.95 -13.33 -5.70
CA ILE A 91 -9.77 -12.27 -5.10
C ILE A 91 -10.77 -12.90 -4.14
N GLU A 92 -10.73 -12.44 -2.87
CA GLU A 92 -11.57 -12.89 -1.77
C GLU A 92 -12.52 -11.77 -1.34
N PRO A 93 -13.83 -11.86 -1.64
CA PRO A 93 -14.82 -10.92 -1.11
C PRO A 93 -15.11 -11.22 0.36
N LEU A 94 -15.21 -10.16 1.19
CA LEU A 94 -15.50 -10.26 2.62
C LEU A 94 -16.40 -9.11 3.05
N VAL A 95 -17.51 -9.43 3.72
CA VAL A 95 -18.38 -8.43 4.37
C VAL A 95 -18.30 -8.65 5.88
N LEU A 96 -18.03 -7.60 6.63
CA LEU A 96 -17.91 -7.59 8.08
C LEU A 96 -18.89 -6.59 8.68
N SER A 97 -19.31 -6.83 9.92
CA SER A 97 -20.10 -5.88 10.69
C SER A 97 -19.24 -5.06 11.64
N GLY A 98 -19.60 -3.81 11.86
CA GLY A 98 -18.98 -2.95 12.87
C GLY A 98 -18.45 -1.62 12.32
N HIS A 99 -17.49 -1.04 13.02
CA HIS A 99 -16.86 0.22 12.64
C HIS A 99 -15.74 -0.01 11.59
N PRO A 100 -15.82 0.60 10.39
CA PRO A 100 -14.86 0.36 9.31
C PRO A 100 -13.39 0.56 9.73
N GLY A 101 -13.08 1.67 10.42
CA GLY A 101 -11.72 1.95 10.89
C GLY A 101 -11.19 0.89 11.86
N ALA A 102 -12.03 0.40 12.79
CA ALA A 102 -11.64 -0.62 13.77
C ALA A 102 -11.41 -1.98 13.07
N ARG A 103 -12.37 -2.43 12.25
CA ARG A 103 -12.28 -3.72 11.54
C ARG A 103 -11.10 -3.79 10.58
N LEU A 104 -10.87 -2.73 9.81
CA LEU A 104 -9.70 -2.65 8.92
C LEU A 104 -8.38 -2.61 9.72
N THR A 105 -8.36 -1.94 10.88
CA THR A 105 -7.20 -1.96 11.77
C THR A 105 -6.91 -3.36 12.32
N GLU A 106 -7.94 -4.12 12.70
CA GLU A 106 -7.80 -5.52 13.12
C GLU A 106 -7.18 -6.38 11.99
N LEU A 107 -7.71 -6.25 10.77
CA LEU A 107 -7.19 -6.95 9.60
C LEU A 107 -5.73 -6.59 9.26
N SER A 108 -5.30 -5.37 9.56
CA SER A 108 -3.92 -4.94 9.31
C SER A 108 -2.87 -5.72 10.09
N ALA A 109 -3.27 -6.44 11.15
CA ALA A 109 -2.37 -7.28 11.93
C ALA A 109 -1.84 -8.50 11.15
N THR A 110 -2.63 -8.99 10.18
CA THR A 110 -2.32 -10.17 9.37
C THR A 110 -2.18 -9.87 7.88
N ALA A 111 -2.32 -8.61 7.48
CA ALA A 111 -2.18 -8.17 6.10
C ALA A 111 -0.74 -7.72 5.78
N GLN A 112 -0.34 -7.87 4.51
CA GLN A 112 0.91 -7.27 4.02
C GLN A 112 0.76 -5.79 3.74
N LEU A 113 -0.43 -5.38 3.30
CA LEU A 113 -0.75 -4.03 2.87
C LEU A 113 -2.25 -3.80 3.05
N LEU A 114 -2.62 -2.65 3.57
CA LEU A 114 -3.98 -2.18 3.63
C LEU A 114 -4.16 -1.02 2.66
N VAL A 115 -5.22 -1.05 1.84
CA VAL A 115 -5.50 -0.05 0.81
C VAL A 115 -6.87 0.55 1.03
N VAL A 116 -6.99 1.87 0.95
CA VAL A 116 -8.28 2.57 1.00
C VAL A 116 -8.29 3.73 0.00
N GLY A 117 -9.48 4.06 -0.50
CA GLY A 117 -9.69 5.31 -1.21
C GLY A 117 -9.62 6.50 -0.26
N ASP A 118 -8.98 7.59 -0.68
CA ASP A 118 -8.90 8.86 0.06
C ASP A 118 -9.39 9.99 -0.84
N SER A 119 -10.64 10.41 -0.61
CA SER A 119 -11.30 11.44 -1.45
C SER A 119 -10.78 12.85 -1.24
N GLN A 120 -9.84 13.06 -0.33
CA GLN A 120 -9.40 14.38 0.15
C GLN A 120 -10.57 15.35 0.43
N PRO A 121 -10.64 15.98 1.57
CA PRO A 121 -11.70 16.96 1.84
C PRO A 121 -11.59 18.12 0.83
N SER A 122 -12.75 18.58 0.33
CA SER A 122 -12.83 19.82 -0.41
C SER A 122 -12.17 20.95 0.40
N PRO A 123 -11.47 21.89 -0.24
CA PRO A 123 -10.88 23.06 0.43
C PRO A 123 -11.88 23.84 1.29
N LEU A 124 -13.18 23.72 0.98
CA LEU A 124 -14.28 24.36 1.72
C LEU A 124 -14.78 23.58 2.95
N ALA A 125 -14.40 22.30 3.09
CA ALA A 125 -14.91 21.42 4.17
C ALA A 125 -14.01 21.37 5.41
N GLY A 126 -12.98 22.18 5.47
CA GLY A 126 -11.96 22.10 6.52
C GLY A 126 -11.07 20.85 6.35
N MET A 127 -9.82 20.91 6.75
CA MET A 127 -8.79 19.86 6.59
C MET A 127 -9.07 18.63 7.47
N LEU A 128 -10.21 17.95 7.29
CA LEU A 128 -10.54 16.74 8.04
C LEU A 128 -10.25 15.51 7.17
N LEU A 129 -9.26 14.72 7.54
CA LEU A 129 -9.11 13.34 7.07
C LEU A 129 -10.40 12.58 7.38
N GLY A 130 -10.82 11.71 6.47
CA GLY A 130 -11.93 10.79 6.75
C GLY A 130 -11.63 9.97 8.02
N SER A 131 -12.66 9.71 8.82
CA SER A 131 -12.51 9.02 10.13
C SER A 131 -11.80 7.66 9.99
N VAL A 132 -12.04 6.93 8.89
CA VAL A 132 -11.37 5.67 8.57
C VAL A 132 -9.88 5.89 8.32
N VAL A 133 -9.52 6.83 7.43
CA VAL A 133 -8.12 7.15 7.10
C VAL A 133 -7.34 7.57 8.35
N HIS A 134 -7.93 8.46 9.17
CA HIS A 134 -7.32 8.89 10.43
C HIS A 134 -7.04 7.72 11.37
N THR A 135 -8.01 6.80 11.53
CA THR A 135 -7.86 5.62 12.38
C THR A 135 -6.75 4.70 11.86
N LEU A 136 -6.74 4.44 10.54
CA LEU A 136 -5.77 3.54 9.93
C LEU A 136 -4.34 4.09 9.97
N VAL A 137 -4.17 5.37 9.62
CA VAL A 137 -2.85 6.03 9.71
C VAL A 137 -2.32 5.97 11.14
N GLY A 138 -3.19 6.10 12.15
CA GLY A 138 -2.81 6.04 13.57
C GLY A 138 -2.51 4.65 14.10
N ALA A 139 -3.23 3.63 13.68
CA ALA A 139 -3.31 2.35 14.40
C ALA A 139 -2.98 1.10 13.57
N ALA A 140 -2.92 1.17 12.24
CA ALA A 140 -2.62 0.00 11.41
C ALA A 140 -1.23 -0.57 11.69
N ARG A 141 -1.13 -1.91 11.62
CA ARG A 141 0.11 -2.68 11.88
C ARG A 141 0.88 -3.04 10.62
N CYS A 142 0.29 -2.86 9.45
CA CYS A 142 0.95 -2.98 8.15
C CYS A 142 0.98 -1.61 7.44
N PRO A 143 1.72 -1.45 6.33
CA PRO A 143 1.64 -0.26 5.50
C PRO A 143 0.22 0.02 5.03
N VAL A 144 -0.14 1.31 4.96
CA VAL A 144 -1.46 1.79 4.51
C VAL A 144 -1.30 2.64 3.27
N ALA A 145 -1.91 2.20 2.16
CA ALA A 145 -1.96 2.96 0.92
C ALA A 145 -3.27 3.75 0.83
N LEU A 146 -3.15 5.06 0.69
CA LEU A 146 -4.22 6.01 0.49
C LEU A 146 -4.27 6.36 -0.99
N ILE A 147 -5.29 5.84 -1.69
CA ILE A 147 -5.40 6.01 -3.14
C ILE A 147 -6.27 7.22 -3.43
N ARG A 148 -5.70 8.17 -4.16
CA ARG A 148 -6.31 9.46 -4.46
C ARG A 148 -6.80 9.57 -5.90
N PRO A 149 -7.77 10.45 -6.18
CA PRO A 149 -8.14 10.78 -7.55
C PRO A 149 -6.94 11.35 -8.31
N LEU A 150 -6.82 11.01 -9.59
CA LEU A 150 -5.86 11.73 -10.46
C LEU A 150 -6.43 13.12 -10.73
N HIS A 151 -5.80 14.13 -10.16
CA HIS A 151 -6.11 15.52 -10.49
C HIS A 151 -5.41 15.93 -11.80
N SER A 152 -5.93 16.97 -12.45
CA SER A 152 -5.29 17.58 -13.64
C SER A 152 -3.88 18.04 -13.25
N GLY A 153 -2.86 17.37 -13.74
CA GLY A 153 -1.45 17.62 -13.41
C GLY A 153 -0.77 16.57 -12.55
N ALA A 154 -1.51 15.68 -11.84
CA ALA A 154 -0.91 14.53 -11.18
C ALA A 154 -0.49 13.48 -12.21
N SER A 155 0.77 13.09 -12.20
CA SER A 155 1.28 12.10 -13.14
C SER A 155 0.90 10.69 -12.71
N ALA A 156 0.21 9.96 -13.60
CA ALA A 156 0.05 8.51 -13.45
C ALA A 156 1.38 7.75 -13.73
N VAL A 157 2.39 8.44 -14.25
CA VAL A 157 3.65 7.90 -14.79
C VAL A 157 4.83 8.71 -14.23
N GLY A 158 4.85 8.98 -12.93
CA GLY A 158 5.95 9.67 -12.25
C GLY A 158 6.85 8.72 -11.46
N PRO A 159 7.91 9.24 -10.83
CA PRO A 159 8.70 8.47 -9.88
C PRO A 159 7.89 8.09 -8.63
N VAL A 160 8.36 7.09 -7.90
CA VAL A 160 8.02 6.95 -6.48
C VAL A 160 8.88 7.95 -5.71
N LEU A 161 8.27 8.67 -4.77
CA LEU A 161 8.94 9.61 -3.88
C LEU A 161 8.99 9.01 -2.46
N ALA A 162 10.17 8.78 -1.92
CA ALA A 162 10.34 8.45 -0.50
C ALA A 162 10.69 9.71 0.29
N ALA A 163 9.94 10.01 1.34
CA ALA A 163 10.24 11.12 2.26
C ALA A 163 10.85 10.57 3.55
N VAL A 164 12.12 10.92 3.82
CA VAL A 164 12.86 10.49 5.01
C VAL A 164 13.00 11.66 5.97
N GLU A 165 12.23 11.62 7.07
CA GLU A 165 12.21 12.66 8.10
C GLU A 165 13.17 12.36 9.28
N SER A 166 13.38 11.07 9.57
CA SER A 166 14.31 10.59 10.59
C SER A 166 15.10 9.39 10.10
N ILE A 167 16.23 9.08 10.74
CA ILE A 167 17.00 7.87 10.41
C ILE A 167 16.34 6.62 11.01
N GLY A 168 15.66 6.76 12.14
CA GLY A 168 14.84 5.70 12.70
C GLY A 168 13.63 5.48 11.82
N GLY A 169 13.49 4.29 11.23
CA GLY A 169 12.43 3.97 10.25
C GLY A 169 12.80 4.27 8.80
N ALA A 170 14.00 4.77 8.50
CA ALA A 170 14.46 5.01 7.14
C ALA A 170 14.60 3.71 6.35
N ASP A 171 15.03 2.63 6.97
CA ASP A 171 15.17 1.31 6.34
C ASP A 171 13.82 0.80 5.82
N GLU A 172 12.76 0.90 6.61
CA GLU A 172 11.41 0.45 6.26
C GLU A 172 10.81 1.32 5.15
N VAL A 173 10.97 2.64 5.24
CA VAL A 173 10.47 3.59 4.24
C VAL A 173 11.17 3.38 2.90
N ILE A 174 12.50 3.29 2.90
CA ILE A 174 13.28 3.10 1.68
C ILE A 174 13.02 1.73 1.07
N ALA A 175 12.96 0.66 1.89
CA ALA A 175 12.64 -0.67 1.39
C ALA A 175 11.24 -0.72 0.74
N ALA A 176 10.23 -0.11 1.37
CA ALA A 176 8.88 -0.03 0.82
C ALA A 176 8.84 0.82 -0.47
N ALA A 177 9.65 1.88 -0.55
CA ALA A 177 9.74 2.73 -1.74
C ALA A 177 10.41 2.02 -2.92
N PHE A 178 11.47 1.25 -2.68
CA PHE A 178 12.11 0.40 -3.71
C PHE A 178 11.16 -0.68 -4.21
N ASP A 179 10.43 -1.35 -3.32
CA ASP A 179 9.42 -2.35 -3.67
C ASP A 179 8.33 -1.73 -4.56
N ALA A 180 7.80 -0.57 -4.14
CA ALA A 180 6.80 0.17 -4.90
C ALA A 180 7.32 0.65 -6.28
N ALA A 181 8.57 1.09 -6.37
CA ALA A 181 9.19 1.52 -7.62
C ALA A 181 9.43 0.34 -8.57
N ALA A 182 9.86 -0.80 -8.04
CA ALA A 182 10.05 -2.04 -8.81
C ALA A 182 8.73 -2.55 -9.39
N THR A 183 7.67 -2.60 -8.58
CA THR A 183 6.31 -2.99 -9.02
C THR A 183 5.80 -2.10 -10.15
N ARG A 184 6.11 -0.81 -10.12
CA ARG A 184 5.69 0.19 -11.12
C ARG A 184 6.66 0.38 -12.27
N ARG A 185 7.81 -0.27 -12.23
CA ARG A 185 8.90 -0.13 -13.22
C ARG A 185 9.28 1.34 -13.44
N CYS A 186 9.43 2.10 -12.37
CA CYS A 186 9.75 3.52 -12.39
C CYS A 186 10.96 3.85 -11.52
N SER A 187 11.46 5.08 -11.63
CA SER A 187 12.54 5.58 -10.78
C SER A 187 12.07 5.90 -9.38
N LEU A 188 13.02 5.93 -8.44
CA LEU A 188 12.83 6.30 -7.06
C LEU A 188 13.56 7.62 -6.76
N LEU A 189 12.84 8.59 -6.21
CA LEU A 189 13.39 9.80 -5.67
C LEU A 189 13.34 9.74 -4.14
N VAL A 190 14.50 9.82 -3.48
CA VAL A 190 14.60 9.82 -2.01
C VAL A 190 14.82 11.25 -1.53
N ALA A 191 13.78 11.89 -1.02
CA ALA A 191 13.83 13.22 -0.43
C ALA A 191 14.31 13.14 1.03
N ASP A 192 15.52 13.64 1.28
CA ASP A 192 16.06 13.77 2.62
C ASP A 192 15.55 15.09 3.25
N ILE A 193 14.56 14.98 4.11
CA ILE A 193 13.90 16.09 4.81
C ILE A 193 14.27 16.15 6.29
N ARG A 194 15.36 15.50 6.72
CA ARG A 194 15.82 15.48 8.11
C ARG A 194 16.27 16.86 8.58
N ARG A 195 16.05 17.19 9.87
CA ARG A 195 16.40 18.50 10.46
C ARG A 195 17.90 18.77 10.54
N ARG A 196 18.69 17.71 10.65
CA ARG A 196 20.15 17.76 10.59
C ARG A 196 20.58 16.78 9.52
N ALA A 197 21.33 17.23 8.55
CA ALA A 197 22.08 16.38 7.63
C ALA A 197 23.25 15.74 8.40
N GLY A 198 22.95 15.08 9.54
CA GLY A 198 23.91 14.32 10.31
C GLY A 198 24.16 13.00 9.60
N ALA A 199 25.40 12.53 9.56
CA ALA A 199 25.82 11.27 8.98
C ALA A 199 25.19 11.00 7.60
N VAL A 200 25.63 11.75 6.60
CA VAL A 200 25.25 11.57 5.18
C VAL A 200 25.40 10.08 4.77
N GLY A 201 26.40 9.40 5.35
CA GLY A 201 26.70 8.01 5.06
C GLY A 201 25.60 6.99 5.43
N ASP A 202 24.82 7.22 6.46
CA ASP A 202 23.82 6.24 6.93
C ASP A 202 22.69 6.06 5.91
N LEU A 203 22.14 7.16 5.38
CA LEU A 203 21.06 7.10 4.40
C LEU A 203 21.53 6.53 3.05
N ASP A 204 22.73 6.90 2.62
CA ASP A 204 23.32 6.37 1.40
C ASP A 204 23.62 4.86 1.53
N ALA A 205 24.02 4.41 2.71
CA ALA A 205 24.21 2.98 2.98
C ALA A 205 22.88 2.19 2.91
N VAL A 206 21.78 2.76 3.42
CA VAL A 206 20.44 2.16 3.29
C VAL A 206 20.02 2.07 1.82
N ILE A 207 20.18 3.15 1.07
CA ILE A 207 19.86 3.19 -0.37
C ILE A 207 20.70 2.14 -1.12
N ALA A 208 22.01 2.07 -0.87
CA ALA A 208 22.90 1.13 -1.53
C ALA A 208 22.51 -0.34 -1.25
N ARG A 209 22.15 -0.69 -0.02
CA ARG A 209 21.65 -2.04 0.32
C ARG A 209 20.37 -2.39 -0.46
N CYS A 210 19.41 -1.46 -0.54
CA CYS A 210 18.19 -1.67 -1.31
C CYS A 210 18.47 -1.74 -2.81
N GLN A 211 19.41 -0.93 -3.33
CA GLN A 211 19.81 -0.94 -4.73
C GLN A 211 20.37 -2.32 -5.16
N GLN A 212 21.13 -2.98 -4.29
CA GLN A 212 21.61 -4.35 -4.55
C GLN A 212 20.47 -5.36 -4.71
N ARG A 213 19.39 -5.18 -3.95
CA ARG A 213 18.19 -6.05 -4.01
C ARG A 213 17.29 -5.73 -5.20
N TYR A 214 17.27 -4.47 -5.63
CA TYR A 214 16.45 -3.97 -6.74
C TYR A 214 17.31 -3.30 -7.82
N PRO A 215 18.16 -4.04 -8.55
CA PRO A 215 19.14 -3.48 -9.47
C PRO A 215 18.53 -2.72 -10.66
N THR A 216 17.25 -2.99 -10.97
CA THR A 216 16.52 -2.33 -12.07
C THR A 216 15.90 -0.99 -11.66
N VAL A 217 15.85 -0.65 -10.37
CA VAL A 217 15.31 0.61 -9.87
C VAL A 217 16.40 1.66 -9.84
N SER A 218 16.29 2.69 -10.66
CA SER A 218 17.17 3.87 -10.57
C SER A 218 16.73 4.74 -9.39
N ALA A 219 17.59 4.86 -8.37
CA ALA A 219 17.30 5.66 -7.18
C ALA A 219 18.22 6.90 -7.13
N GLN A 220 17.62 8.06 -6.87
CA GLN A 220 18.32 9.31 -6.68
C GLN A 220 17.96 9.94 -5.34
N ARG A 221 18.98 10.29 -4.53
CA ARG A 221 18.77 11.08 -3.30
C ARG A 221 18.80 12.57 -3.63
N VAL A 222 17.86 13.32 -3.04
CA VAL A 222 17.79 14.77 -3.10
C VAL A 222 17.74 15.34 -1.68
N ALA A 223 18.58 16.29 -1.39
CA ALA A 223 18.51 17.06 -0.14
C ALA A 223 17.51 18.21 -0.33
N VAL A 224 16.55 18.31 0.57
CA VAL A 224 15.59 19.41 0.56
C VAL A 224 16.14 20.55 1.42
N ALA A 225 16.61 21.60 0.75
CA ALA A 225 17.11 22.82 1.39
C ALA A 225 15.97 23.81 1.67
N GLY A 226 16.10 24.59 2.74
CA GLY A 226 15.12 25.64 3.11
C GLY A 226 13.86 25.06 3.74
N ASP A 227 12.69 25.49 3.26
CA ASP A 227 11.40 24.97 3.72
C ASP A 227 11.19 23.54 3.19
N ARG A 228 11.31 22.59 4.11
CA ARG A 228 11.22 21.15 3.81
C ARG A 228 9.82 20.71 3.42
N HIS A 229 8.79 21.39 3.95
CA HIS A 229 7.40 21.09 3.65
C HIS A 229 7.06 21.54 2.22
N ALA A 230 7.37 22.78 1.88
CA ALA A 230 7.22 23.27 0.51
C ALA A 230 8.09 22.49 -0.50
N GLY A 231 9.26 22.00 -0.06
CA GLY A 231 10.11 21.12 -0.85
C GLY A 231 9.45 19.77 -1.12
N LEU A 232 8.85 19.15 -0.10
CA LEU A 232 8.13 17.88 -0.22
C LEU A 232 6.92 18.02 -1.17
N GLU A 233 6.13 19.08 -1.02
CA GLU A 233 4.99 19.38 -1.90
C GLU A 233 5.43 19.48 -3.37
N ARG A 234 6.50 20.21 -3.66
CA ARG A 234 7.04 20.34 -5.04
C ARG A 234 7.42 19.01 -5.67
N PHE A 235 8.10 18.13 -4.92
CA PHE A 235 8.46 16.80 -5.43
C PHE A 235 7.24 15.89 -5.58
N ALA A 236 6.25 16.03 -4.69
CA ALA A 236 5.04 15.24 -4.74
C ALA A 236 4.14 15.54 -5.96
N VAL A 237 4.25 16.75 -6.56
CA VAL A 237 3.48 17.11 -7.77
C VAL A 237 3.75 16.17 -8.93
N THR A 238 5.00 15.72 -9.11
CA THR A 238 5.40 14.84 -10.21
C THR A 238 5.42 13.37 -9.83
N ALA A 239 5.27 13.04 -8.53
CA ALA A 239 5.28 11.68 -8.04
C ALA A 239 3.93 10.98 -8.28
N GLN A 240 3.97 9.69 -8.64
CA GLN A 240 2.77 8.86 -8.69
C GLN A 240 2.40 8.29 -7.32
N LEU A 241 3.38 8.16 -6.42
CA LEU A 241 3.22 7.64 -5.07
C LEU A 241 4.25 8.28 -4.14
N LEU A 242 3.79 8.79 -3.01
CA LEU A 242 4.65 9.26 -1.91
C LEU A 242 4.70 8.19 -0.82
N VAL A 243 5.89 7.73 -0.48
CA VAL A 243 6.14 6.78 0.62
C VAL A 243 6.73 7.55 1.81
N ILE A 244 6.11 7.41 2.98
CA ILE A 244 6.50 8.14 4.18
C ILE A 244 6.31 7.27 5.43
N GLY A 245 7.18 7.43 6.40
CA GLY A 245 7.10 6.73 7.68
C GLY A 245 6.07 7.36 8.63
N ARG A 246 5.47 6.50 9.42
CA ARG A 246 4.78 6.91 10.64
C ARG A 246 5.75 6.71 11.80
N ASP A 247 6.29 7.81 12.34
CA ASP A 247 7.17 7.74 13.51
C ASP A 247 6.45 7.13 14.71
N GLY A 248 7.14 6.21 15.43
CA GLY A 248 6.59 5.42 16.54
C GLY A 248 6.18 6.23 17.78
N HIS A 249 6.30 7.54 17.77
CA HIS A 249 5.90 8.44 18.86
C HIS A 249 4.43 8.85 18.83
N TRP A 250 3.55 7.94 18.42
CA TRP A 250 2.11 8.09 18.61
C TRP A 250 1.73 7.93 20.10
N VAL A 251 2.35 8.72 20.98
CA VAL A 251 2.00 8.76 22.38
C VAL A 251 1.05 9.92 22.63
N ARG A 252 -0.22 9.58 22.90
CA ARG A 252 -1.22 10.44 23.55
C ARG A 252 -1.17 11.92 23.14
N ARG A 253 -2.01 12.36 22.19
CA ARG A 253 -2.35 13.77 21.89
C ARG A 253 -1.40 14.55 20.98
N THR A 254 -0.41 13.98 20.35
CA THR A 254 0.40 14.75 19.42
C THR A 254 0.25 14.30 17.98
N PRO A 255 0.23 15.28 17.10
CA PRO A 255 -0.14 15.08 15.71
C PRO A 255 0.92 14.23 15.01
N VAL A 256 0.45 13.56 14.00
CA VAL A 256 1.16 13.15 12.81
C VAL A 256 2.38 14.03 12.61
N SER A 257 3.55 13.47 12.30
CA SER A 257 4.75 14.28 12.04
C SER A 257 4.44 15.39 11.03
N PRO A 258 5.15 16.52 11.07
CA PRO A 258 4.89 17.62 10.13
C PRO A 258 4.96 17.18 8.66
N ALA A 259 5.87 16.28 8.30
CA ALA A 259 5.98 15.77 6.94
C ALA A 259 4.83 14.83 6.58
N LEU A 260 4.40 13.97 7.50
CA LEU A 260 3.23 13.13 7.30
C LEU A 260 1.94 13.99 7.22
N HIS A 261 1.84 15.08 7.99
CA HIS A 261 0.75 16.03 7.85
C HIS A 261 0.70 16.64 6.44
N VAL A 262 1.84 17.09 5.91
CA VAL A 262 1.95 17.58 4.52
C VAL A 262 1.55 16.50 3.52
N ALA A 263 2.05 15.28 3.69
CA ALA A 263 1.71 14.16 2.81
C ALA A 263 0.20 13.88 2.77
N LEU A 264 -0.46 13.98 3.93
CA LEU A 264 -1.89 13.67 4.06
C LEU A 264 -2.79 14.82 3.57
N HIS A 265 -2.40 16.08 3.75
CA HIS A 265 -3.27 17.23 3.53
C HIS A 265 -2.87 18.13 2.35
N HIS A 266 -1.61 18.14 1.95
CA HIS A 266 -1.08 19.10 0.98
C HIS A 266 -0.55 18.45 -0.31
N THR A 267 -0.49 17.10 -0.39
CA THR A 267 -0.09 16.43 -1.63
C THR A 267 -1.29 15.85 -2.38
N HIS A 268 -1.18 15.78 -3.70
CA HIS A 268 -2.25 15.24 -4.55
C HIS A 268 -1.98 13.81 -5.06
N CYS A 269 -0.75 13.32 -4.94
CA CYS A 269 -0.43 11.94 -5.27
C CYS A 269 -0.94 10.97 -4.20
N SER A 270 -1.08 9.69 -4.55
CA SER A 270 -1.37 8.64 -3.57
C SER A 270 -0.26 8.54 -2.54
N VAL A 271 -0.58 8.14 -1.31
CA VAL A 271 0.38 8.09 -0.19
C VAL A 271 0.44 6.67 0.37
N LEU A 272 1.64 6.15 0.58
CA LEU A 272 1.91 4.92 1.31
C LEU A 272 2.53 5.27 2.66
N VAL A 273 1.78 5.05 3.73
CA VAL A 273 2.24 5.27 5.10
C VAL A 273 2.81 3.98 5.67
N VAL A 274 4.08 4.00 6.06
CA VAL A 274 4.81 2.83 6.57
C VAL A 274 4.93 2.93 8.09
N PRO A 275 4.48 1.93 8.88
CA PRO A 275 4.67 1.93 10.32
C PRO A 275 6.14 1.72 10.69
N ALA A 276 6.63 2.37 11.76
CA ALA A 276 8.02 2.30 12.21
C ALA A 276 8.44 0.93 12.76
N ASP A 277 7.50 0.17 13.34
CA ASP A 277 7.73 -1.17 13.87
C ASP A 277 7.08 -2.22 12.95
N ARG A 278 7.82 -2.69 11.98
CA ARG A 278 7.49 -3.95 11.31
C ARG A 278 8.16 -5.09 12.08
N ALA A 279 7.39 -5.85 12.85
CA ALA A 279 7.77 -7.23 13.11
C ALA A 279 8.00 -7.87 11.74
N THR A 280 9.23 -8.32 11.47
CA THR A 280 9.72 -8.82 10.19
C THR A 280 8.72 -9.78 9.54
N THR A 281 7.92 -9.26 8.61
CA THR A 281 7.16 -10.10 7.68
C THR A 281 8.19 -10.78 6.77
N PRO A 282 8.12 -12.12 6.55
CA PRO A 282 9.07 -12.82 5.69
C PRO A 282 9.15 -12.13 4.33
N GLY A 283 10.38 -11.80 3.94
CA GLY A 283 10.67 -10.92 2.82
C GLY A 283 9.97 -11.34 1.52
N HIS A 284 9.30 -10.39 0.93
CA HIS A 284 8.92 -10.44 -0.48
C HIS A 284 10.19 -10.72 -1.33
N THR A 285 10.21 -11.84 -2.03
CA THR A 285 11.22 -12.12 -3.04
C THR A 285 10.67 -11.56 -4.35
N PRO A 286 11.27 -10.51 -4.94
CA PRO A 286 10.79 -9.98 -6.20
C PRO A 286 10.82 -11.07 -7.26
N ARG A 287 9.78 -11.13 -8.08
CA ARG A 287 9.70 -12.02 -9.24
C ARG A 287 10.99 -11.84 -10.06
N ARG A 288 11.79 -12.90 -10.23
CA ARG A 288 12.89 -12.90 -11.20
C ARG A 288 12.26 -12.51 -12.55
N GLN A 289 12.65 -11.35 -13.06
CA GLN A 289 12.27 -10.96 -14.41
C GLN A 289 12.74 -12.08 -15.34
N ALA A 290 11.81 -12.63 -16.14
CA ALA A 290 12.17 -13.53 -17.20
C ALA A 290 13.14 -12.78 -18.11
N GLU A 291 14.35 -13.30 -18.27
CA GLU A 291 15.30 -12.81 -19.25
C GLU A 291 14.64 -12.84 -20.65
N PRO A 292 14.76 -11.79 -21.44
CA PRO A 292 14.29 -11.84 -22.81
C PRO A 292 15.04 -12.99 -23.51
N GLN A 293 14.30 -13.97 -24.01
CA GLN A 293 14.89 -15.02 -24.84
C GLN A 293 15.58 -14.35 -26.04
N PRO A 294 16.84 -14.72 -26.35
CA PRO A 294 17.48 -14.24 -27.55
C PRO A 294 16.67 -14.70 -28.76
N ALA A 295 16.34 -13.77 -29.64
CA ALA A 295 15.71 -14.05 -30.91
C ALA A 295 16.60 -15.06 -31.67
N LEU A 296 16.07 -16.26 -31.89
CA LEU A 296 16.65 -17.23 -32.81
C LEU A 296 16.52 -16.64 -34.22
N GLY A 297 17.65 -16.36 -34.85
CA GLY A 297 17.77 -15.93 -36.22
C GLY A 297 17.40 -17.01 -37.27
#